data_24607ef315bdf4efa07adfca985c56ea
#
_entry.id   24607ef315bdf4efa07adfca985c56ea
#
_cell.length_a   1.000
_cell.length_b   1.000
_cell.length_c   1.000
_cell.angle_alpha   90.00
_cell.angle_beta   90.00
_cell.angle_gamma   90.00
#
_symmetry.space_group_name_H-M   'P 1'
#
loop_
_entity.id
_entity.type
_entity.pdbx_description
1 polymer ?
#
loop_
_entity_poly.entity_id
_entity_poly.type
_entity_poly.pdbx_seq_one_letter_code
_entity_poly.pdbx_strand_id
1 'polypeptide(L)'
;VAVDITAVYGRNAKPGSFVPIKVSIYGQTEAPFSGTLTVSTLESDNDEGTEEYEYSYQVEVGPAETKTMEFYVPLGQKSGTIHLTLKDGKKKTMGETSMDFDVSKDESRLFAGVLENKSGSLSWIDGIGLNYGMLTTRVVEIPGEDFPEDSRGFSMFNVLLINGYDCRTLNDVQKEAVLTWVENGGTLLIGTGRDRDKTLDILGEAEPKVSLRDPPFSTH
;
A
#
# COMPACT_ATOMS: atom_id res chain seq x y z
N VAL A 1 -27.60 -1.90 3.20
CA VAL A 1 -26.24 -1.87 2.63
C VAL A 1 -25.32 -1.28 3.67
N ALA A 2 -24.18 -1.89 3.90
CA ALA A 2 -23.13 -1.37 4.76
C ALA A 2 -21.85 -1.18 3.95
N VAL A 3 -21.00 -0.26 4.38
CA VAL A 3 -19.68 -0.01 3.81
C VAL A 3 -18.65 -0.06 4.92
N ASP A 4 -17.50 -0.68 4.64
CA ASP A 4 -16.36 -0.76 5.55
C ASP A 4 -15.06 -0.43 4.83
N ILE A 5 -14.07 0.03 5.58
CA ILE A 5 -12.75 0.41 5.08
C ILE A 5 -11.66 -0.33 5.84
N THR A 6 -10.69 -0.86 5.11
CA THR A 6 -9.52 -1.51 5.67
C THR A 6 -8.25 -0.89 5.07
N ALA A 7 -7.32 -0.51 5.90
CA ALA A 7 -6.00 -0.03 5.48
C ALA A 7 -5.08 -1.21 5.21
N VAL A 8 -4.47 -1.27 4.03
CA VAL A 8 -3.58 -2.38 3.63
C VAL A 8 -2.30 -2.39 4.45
N TYR A 9 -1.73 -1.22 4.75
CA TYR A 9 -0.48 -1.07 5.51
C TYR A 9 -0.70 -0.67 6.97
N GLY A 10 -1.85 -1.09 7.54
CA GLY A 10 -2.27 -0.53 8.82
C GLY A 10 -2.53 0.96 8.69
N ARG A 11 -2.40 1.68 9.79
CA ARG A 11 -2.70 3.13 9.82
C ARG A 11 -1.50 4.04 9.63
N ASN A 12 -0.35 3.50 9.22
CA ASN A 12 0.84 4.31 8.96
C ASN A 12 0.76 4.97 7.58
N ALA A 13 1.12 6.24 7.51
CA ALA A 13 1.21 6.97 6.26
C ALA A 13 2.32 8.02 6.31
N LYS A 14 2.78 8.42 5.13
CA LYS A 14 3.74 9.51 4.94
C LYS A 14 3.01 10.70 4.32
N PRO A 15 3.28 11.94 4.74
CA PRO A 15 2.68 13.12 4.14
C PRO A 15 2.86 13.14 2.62
N GLY A 16 1.80 13.43 1.87
CA GLY A 16 1.83 13.50 0.41
C GLY A 16 1.99 12.15 -0.30
N SER A 17 1.90 11.01 0.40
CA SER A 17 1.90 9.69 -0.22
C SER A 17 0.48 9.20 -0.51
N PHE A 18 0.39 8.20 -1.39
CA PHE A 18 -0.84 7.43 -1.55
C PHE A 18 -0.87 6.30 -0.54
N VAL A 19 -2.05 6.01 -0.01
CA VAL A 19 -2.30 4.85 0.83
C VAL A 19 -3.26 3.89 0.13
N PRO A 20 -2.93 2.60 0.04
CA PRO A 20 -3.86 1.60 -0.44
C PRO A 20 -4.89 1.29 0.64
N ILE A 21 -6.16 1.36 0.27
CA ILE A 21 -7.29 0.97 1.10
C ILE A 21 -8.15 -0.05 0.37
N LYS A 22 -8.76 -0.96 1.12
CA LYS A 22 -9.82 -1.85 0.62
C LYS A 22 -11.15 -1.39 1.18
N VAL A 23 -12.10 -1.20 0.29
CA VAL A 23 -13.47 -0.84 0.63
C VAL A 23 -14.36 -2.04 0.36
N SER A 24 -15.05 -2.52 1.38
CA SER A 24 -16.01 -3.61 1.28
C SER A 24 -17.44 -3.08 1.40
N ILE A 25 -18.27 -3.41 0.42
CA ILE A 25 -19.69 -3.04 0.38
C ILE A 25 -20.51 -4.31 0.49
N TYR A 26 -21.35 -4.36 1.51
CA TYR A 26 -22.17 -5.53 1.84
C TYR A 26 -23.63 -5.32 1.39
N GLY A 27 -24.11 -6.16 0.50
CA GLY A 27 -25.50 -6.23 0.11
C GLY A 27 -26.33 -6.88 1.23
N GLN A 28 -27.22 -6.12 1.85
CA GLN A 28 -28.02 -6.58 3.00
C GLN A 28 -29.47 -6.90 2.65
N THR A 29 -29.87 -6.68 1.41
CA THR A 29 -31.27 -6.84 0.97
C THR A 29 -31.40 -7.95 -0.06
N GLU A 30 -32.59 -8.46 -0.26
CA GLU A 30 -32.94 -9.39 -1.34
C GLU A 30 -32.89 -8.74 -2.74
N ALA A 31 -32.75 -7.41 -2.80
CA ALA A 31 -32.67 -6.64 -4.03
C ALA A 31 -31.21 -6.15 -4.27
N PRO A 32 -30.76 -6.09 -5.54
CA PRO A 32 -29.46 -5.52 -5.86
C PRO A 32 -29.43 -4.03 -5.50
N PHE A 33 -28.26 -3.58 -5.07
CA PHE A 33 -28.00 -2.17 -4.81
C PHE A 33 -27.23 -1.56 -5.99
N SER A 34 -27.65 -0.36 -6.41
CA SER A 34 -26.92 0.48 -7.36
C SER A 34 -26.82 1.89 -6.78
N GLY A 35 -25.61 2.45 -6.80
CA GLY A 35 -25.37 3.76 -6.20
C GLY A 35 -24.00 4.32 -6.48
N THR A 36 -23.62 5.34 -5.73
CA THR A 36 -22.33 6.02 -5.84
C THR A 36 -21.58 5.89 -4.53
N LEU A 37 -20.37 5.33 -4.59
CA LEU A 37 -19.38 5.39 -3.54
C LEU A 37 -18.53 6.64 -3.73
N THR A 38 -18.45 7.47 -2.71
CA THR A 38 -17.57 8.63 -2.67
C THR A 38 -16.47 8.37 -1.65
N VAL A 39 -15.23 8.57 -2.08
CA VAL A 39 -14.02 8.55 -1.26
C VAL A 39 -13.52 9.97 -1.17
N SER A 40 -13.42 10.55 0.02
CA SER A 40 -12.93 11.92 0.19
C SER A 40 -11.83 12.02 1.24
N THR A 41 -10.91 12.96 1.03
CA THR A 41 -9.85 13.32 1.95
C THR A 41 -9.87 14.80 2.20
N LEU A 42 -9.68 15.20 3.47
CA LEU A 42 -9.61 16.60 3.86
C LEU A 42 -8.14 17.04 3.87
N GLU A 43 -7.82 18.09 3.15
CA GLU A 43 -6.59 18.84 3.33
C GLU A 43 -6.93 20.17 4.01
N SER A 44 -6.51 20.31 5.28
CA SER A 44 -6.71 21.54 6.04
C SER A 44 -5.50 22.42 5.89
N ASP A 45 -5.63 23.53 5.20
CA ASP A 45 -4.66 24.62 5.27
C ASP A 45 -5.12 25.68 6.27
N ASN A 46 -4.24 26.04 7.23
CA ASN A 46 -4.63 26.90 8.36
C ASN A 46 -4.94 28.35 7.96
N ASP A 47 -4.59 28.79 6.75
CA ASP A 47 -4.74 30.17 6.31
C ASP A 47 -5.70 30.40 5.14
N GLU A 48 -6.07 29.36 4.35
CA GLU A 48 -6.86 29.52 3.12
C GLU A 48 -8.12 28.62 3.01
N GLY A 49 -8.46 27.90 4.06
CA GLY A 49 -9.63 27.02 4.06
C GLY A 49 -9.29 25.53 4.04
N THR A 50 -10.31 24.71 3.96
CA THR A 50 -10.20 23.25 3.90
C THR A 50 -10.49 22.83 2.46
N GLU A 51 -9.51 22.23 1.78
CA GLU A 51 -9.76 21.58 0.49
C GLU A 51 -10.18 20.13 0.74
N GLU A 52 -11.23 19.71 0.04
CA GLU A 52 -11.71 18.34 0.04
C GLU A 52 -11.49 17.73 -1.34
N TYR A 53 -10.71 16.65 -1.39
CA TYR A 53 -10.56 15.87 -2.61
C TYR A 53 -11.59 14.76 -2.61
N GLU A 54 -12.44 14.72 -3.62
CA GLU A 54 -13.56 13.79 -3.73
C GLU A 54 -13.45 12.96 -5.01
N TYR A 55 -13.49 11.64 -4.86
CA TYR A 55 -13.50 10.67 -5.94
C TYR A 55 -14.80 9.86 -5.88
N SER A 56 -15.58 9.88 -6.95
CA SER A 56 -16.86 9.20 -7.01
C SER A 56 -16.83 8.03 -7.99
N TYR A 57 -17.36 6.88 -7.55
CA TYR A 57 -17.40 5.64 -8.30
C TYR A 57 -18.82 5.08 -8.33
N GLN A 58 -19.28 4.65 -9.52
CA GLN A 58 -20.52 3.92 -9.61
C GLN A 58 -20.33 2.49 -9.13
N VAL A 59 -21.18 2.03 -8.25
CA VAL A 59 -21.11 0.70 -7.66
C VAL A 59 -22.43 -0.03 -7.78
N GLU A 60 -22.31 -1.33 -8.10
CA GLU A 60 -23.44 -2.26 -8.12
C GLU A 60 -23.05 -3.46 -7.26
N VAL A 61 -23.95 -3.88 -6.40
CA VAL A 61 -23.75 -5.01 -5.48
C VAL A 61 -25.00 -5.87 -5.50
N GLY A 62 -24.85 -7.14 -5.75
CA GLY A 62 -25.93 -8.12 -5.76
C GLY A 62 -26.53 -8.37 -4.36
N PRO A 63 -27.69 -9.06 -4.29
CA PRO A 63 -28.29 -9.45 -3.04
C PRO A 63 -27.34 -10.38 -2.25
N ALA A 64 -27.14 -10.08 -0.98
CA ALA A 64 -26.23 -10.82 -0.08
C ALA A 64 -24.77 -10.97 -0.60
N GLU A 65 -24.40 -10.19 -1.60
CA GLU A 65 -23.03 -10.13 -2.14
C GLU A 65 -22.17 -9.19 -1.31
N THR A 66 -20.88 -9.49 -1.23
CA THR A 66 -19.85 -8.57 -0.75
C THR A 66 -18.98 -8.17 -1.92
N LYS A 67 -18.93 -6.89 -2.23
CA LYS A 67 -18.04 -6.34 -3.25
C LYS A 67 -16.88 -5.62 -2.59
N THR A 68 -15.66 -6.05 -2.89
CA THR A 68 -14.44 -5.40 -2.41
C THR A 68 -13.77 -4.66 -3.56
N MET A 69 -13.33 -3.44 -3.30
CA MET A 69 -12.64 -2.57 -4.25
C MET A 69 -11.38 -2.01 -3.57
N GLU A 70 -10.31 -1.89 -4.33
CA GLU A 70 -9.06 -1.29 -3.86
C GLU A 70 -8.89 0.11 -4.42
N PHE A 71 -8.43 1.04 -3.59
CA PHE A 71 -8.19 2.42 -3.96
C PHE A 71 -6.82 2.87 -3.44
N TYR A 72 -6.15 3.69 -4.23
CA TYR A 72 -4.92 4.39 -3.85
C TYR A 72 -5.28 5.86 -3.60
N VAL A 73 -5.41 6.22 -2.34
CA VAL A 73 -5.93 7.53 -1.92
C VAL A 73 -4.77 8.42 -1.52
N PRO A 74 -4.61 9.61 -2.15
CA PRO A 74 -3.60 10.56 -1.74
C PRO A 74 -3.96 11.14 -0.37
N LEU A 75 -3.00 11.15 0.56
CA LEU A 75 -3.14 11.86 1.82
C LEU A 75 -2.46 13.21 1.76
N GLY A 76 -3.12 14.21 2.30
CA GLY A 76 -2.58 15.57 2.40
C GLY A 76 -1.38 15.67 3.36
N GLN A 77 -0.77 16.83 3.37
CA GLN A 77 0.38 17.11 4.25
C GLN A 77 -0.02 17.23 5.72
N LYS A 78 -1.29 17.51 6.01
CA LYS A 78 -1.77 17.86 7.35
C LYS A 78 -2.85 16.95 7.89
N SER A 79 -3.63 16.30 7.03
CA SER A 79 -4.72 15.40 7.41
C SER A 79 -4.49 13.99 6.88
N GLY A 80 -4.78 13.01 7.71
CA GLY A 80 -4.75 11.59 7.36
C GLY A 80 -6.12 10.94 7.40
N THR A 81 -7.22 11.71 7.41
CA THR A 81 -8.57 11.14 7.47
C THR A 81 -9.12 10.89 6.09
N ILE A 82 -9.61 9.67 5.86
CA ILE A 82 -10.35 9.27 4.66
C ILE A 82 -11.80 9.04 5.07
N HIS A 83 -12.72 9.68 4.36
CA HIS A 83 -14.16 9.49 4.53
C HIS A 83 -14.74 8.72 3.36
N LEU A 84 -15.63 7.79 3.63
CA LEU A 84 -16.41 7.06 2.65
C LEU A 84 -17.89 7.37 2.82
N THR A 85 -18.56 7.70 1.74
CA THR A 85 -20.00 7.88 1.73
C THR A 85 -20.61 7.06 0.58
N LEU A 86 -21.58 6.21 0.90
CA LEU A 86 -22.34 5.43 -0.07
C LEU A 86 -23.73 6.02 -0.22
N LYS A 87 -24.11 6.43 -1.43
CA LYS A 87 -25.42 7.01 -1.75
C LYS A 87 -26.14 6.15 -2.77
N ASP A 88 -27.47 6.04 -2.63
CA ASP A 88 -28.32 5.39 -3.64
C ASP A 88 -28.55 6.29 -4.88
N GLY A 89 -29.24 5.76 -5.90
CA GLY A 89 -29.58 6.50 -7.12
C GLY A 89 -30.47 7.73 -6.89
N LYS A 90 -31.05 7.89 -5.69
CA LYS A 90 -31.83 9.07 -5.26
C LYS A 90 -30.99 10.02 -4.39
N LYS A 91 -29.67 9.81 -4.32
CA LYS A 91 -28.71 10.58 -3.51
C LYS A 91 -28.93 10.47 -1.99
N LYS A 92 -29.68 9.49 -1.53
CA LYS A 92 -29.83 9.21 -0.11
C LYS A 92 -28.61 8.46 0.39
N THR A 93 -28.03 8.91 1.50
CA THR A 93 -26.92 8.21 2.17
C THR A 93 -27.40 6.87 2.72
N MET A 94 -26.72 5.81 2.32
CA MET A 94 -26.99 4.43 2.69
C MET A 94 -25.98 3.88 3.67
N GLY A 95 -24.77 4.44 3.70
CA GLY A 95 -23.69 4.10 4.63
C GLY A 95 -22.60 5.15 4.61
N GLU A 96 -21.98 5.33 5.76
CA GLU A 96 -20.82 6.21 5.95
C GLU A 96 -19.82 5.53 6.88
N THR A 97 -18.54 5.74 6.61
CA THR A 97 -17.46 5.33 7.50
C THR A 97 -16.27 6.24 7.29
N SER A 98 -15.37 6.30 8.26
CA SER A 98 -14.12 7.04 8.14
C SER A 98 -12.97 6.29 8.78
N MET A 99 -11.75 6.60 8.35
CA MET A 99 -10.54 6.05 8.90
C MET A 99 -9.46 7.13 9.02
N ASP A 100 -8.86 7.20 10.21
CA ASP A 100 -7.73 8.08 10.47
C ASP A 100 -6.42 7.31 10.26
N PHE A 101 -5.48 7.95 9.58
CA PHE A 101 -4.12 7.49 9.41
C PHE A 101 -3.18 8.30 10.30
N ASP A 102 -2.19 7.62 10.87
CA ASP A 102 -1.07 8.26 11.58
C ASP A 102 -0.08 8.81 10.54
N VAL A 103 -0.34 10.02 10.10
CA VAL A 103 0.54 10.71 9.14
C VAL A 103 1.76 11.20 9.89
N SER A 104 2.87 10.49 9.72
CA SER A 104 4.13 10.88 10.35
C SER A 104 4.69 12.13 9.70
N LYS A 105 4.67 13.23 10.44
CA LYS A 105 5.37 14.48 10.08
C LYS A 105 6.86 14.44 10.39
N ASP A 106 7.32 13.32 10.93
CA ASP A 106 8.71 13.11 11.27
C ASP A 106 9.50 12.71 10.03
N GLU A 107 10.15 13.67 9.39
CA GLU A 107 11.03 13.46 8.24
C GLU A 107 12.21 12.54 8.54
N SER A 108 12.49 12.28 9.83
CA SER A 108 13.51 11.33 10.25
C SER A 108 13.07 9.86 10.11
N ARG A 109 11.81 9.58 9.81
CA ARG A 109 11.32 8.21 9.60
C ARG A 109 11.54 7.73 8.17
N LEU A 110 12.21 6.59 8.07
CA LEU A 110 12.36 5.83 6.83
C LEU A 110 11.40 4.66 6.82
N PHE A 111 10.44 4.65 5.92
CA PHE A 111 9.50 3.56 5.75
C PHE A 111 10.11 2.47 4.86
N ALA A 112 10.21 1.26 5.40
CA ALA A 112 10.63 0.07 4.70
C ALA A 112 9.43 -0.87 4.51
N GLY A 113 8.97 -1.03 3.26
CA GLY A 113 8.01 -2.07 2.90
C GLY A 113 8.70 -3.43 2.87
N VAL A 114 8.09 -4.46 3.43
CA VAL A 114 8.66 -5.80 3.49
C VAL A 114 7.69 -6.82 2.94
N LEU A 115 8.12 -7.56 1.90
CA LEU A 115 7.45 -8.75 1.39
C LEU A 115 8.32 -9.96 1.71
N GLU A 116 7.83 -10.85 2.57
CA GLU A 116 8.58 -12.01 3.02
C GLU A 116 7.70 -13.26 3.17
N ASN A 117 8.31 -14.42 3.02
CA ASN A 117 7.59 -15.70 3.16
C ASN A 117 7.25 -16.02 4.63
N LYS A 118 8.08 -15.55 5.55
CA LYS A 118 7.91 -15.74 6.99
C LYS A 118 7.78 -14.38 7.65
N SER A 119 6.56 -14.00 7.99
CA SER A 119 6.27 -12.75 8.68
C SER A 119 7.18 -12.54 9.90
N GLY A 120 7.70 -11.32 10.01
CA GLY A 120 8.52 -10.88 11.12
C GLY A 120 10.01 -11.30 11.05
N SER A 121 10.49 -11.91 9.95
CA SER A 121 11.92 -12.27 9.86
C SER A 121 12.82 -11.05 9.75
N LEU A 122 12.29 -9.95 9.24
CA LEU A 122 12.96 -8.66 9.13
C LEU A 122 12.50 -7.62 10.17
N SER A 123 11.69 -8.02 11.14
CA SER A 123 11.18 -7.11 12.19
C SER A 123 12.30 -6.43 13.01
N TRP A 124 13.47 -7.04 13.09
CA TRP A 124 14.64 -6.47 13.75
C TRP A 124 15.14 -5.17 13.12
N ILE A 125 14.73 -4.87 11.87
CA ILE A 125 15.05 -3.60 11.19
C ILE A 125 14.21 -2.44 11.75
N ASP A 126 13.06 -2.73 12.35
CA ASP A 126 12.19 -1.68 12.91
C ASP A 126 12.90 -0.96 14.07
N GLY A 127 12.85 0.36 14.04
CA GLY A 127 13.48 1.20 15.06
C GLY A 127 15.01 1.33 14.97
N ILE A 128 15.66 0.76 13.92
CA ILE A 128 17.10 0.97 13.76
C ILE A 128 17.38 2.44 13.46
N GLY A 129 18.30 3.00 14.26
CA GLY A 129 18.85 4.33 14.01
C GLY A 129 19.91 4.29 12.91
N LEU A 130 19.73 5.08 11.86
CA LEU A 130 20.69 5.27 10.78
C LEU A 130 21.27 6.68 10.86
N ASN A 131 22.41 6.91 10.20
CA ASN A 131 23.07 8.22 10.18
C ASN A 131 23.22 8.83 11.57
N TYR A 132 23.92 8.12 12.48
CA TYR A 132 24.13 8.50 13.88
C TYR A 132 22.82 8.71 14.68
N GLY A 133 21.75 7.99 14.33
CA GLY A 133 20.46 8.09 15.00
C GLY A 133 19.57 9.23 14.51
N MET A 134 19.99 9.94 13.48
CA MET A 134 19.18 11.02 12.86
C MET A 134 17.99 10.49 12.07
N LEU A 135 18.06 9.23 11.61
CA LEU A 135 17.00 8.58 10.86
C LEU A 135 16.59 7.31 11.59
N THR A 136 15.29 7.01 11.64
CA THR A 136 14.75 5.81 12.27
C THR A 136 13.91 5.02 11.28
N THR A 137 14.17 3.72 11.17
CA THR A 137 13.40 2.85 10.29
C THR A 137 12.04 2.49 10.87
N ARG A 138 11.03 2.43 10.01
CA ARG A 138 9.70 1.90 10.29
C ARG A 138 9.40 0.79 9.28
N VAL A 139 9.28 -0.42 9.77
CA VAL A 139 8.94 -1.59 8.95
C VAL A 139 7.42 -1.69 8.78
N VAL A 140 6.99 -1.93 7.55
CA VAL A 140 5.60 -2.20 7.21
C VAL A 140 5.58 -3.51 6.41
N GLU A 141 5.01 -4.55 7.00
CA GLU A 141 4.81 -5.82 6.30
C GLU A 141 3.70 -5.66 5.25
N ILE A 142 3.95 -6.20 4.06
CA ILE A 142 3.00 -6.21 2.95
C ILE A 142 2.61 -7.68 2.72
N PRO A 143 1.38 -8.10 3.05
CA PRO A 143 0.92 -9.44 2.72
C PRO A 143 0.91 -9.65 1.20
N GLY A 144 1.27 -10.85 0.73
CA GLY A 144 1.32 -11.12 -0.70
C GLY A 144 -0.03 -10.99 -1.40
N GLU A 145 -1.12 -11.33 -0.71
CA GLU A 145 -2.50 -11.15 -1.18
C GLU A 145 -2.94 -9.68 -1.28
N ASP A 146 -2.23 -8.80 -0.57
CA ASP A 146 -2.47 -7.36 -0.53
C ASP A 146 -1.37 -6.57 -1.26
N PHE A 147 -0.52 -7.28 -2.03
CA PHE A 147 0.58 -6.63 -2.73
C PHE A 147 0.03 -5.73 -3.85
N PRO A 148 0.44 -4.45 -3.92
CA PRO A 148 -0.17 -3.49 -4.84
C PRO A 148 -0.07 -3.84 -6.31
N GLU A 149 -1.13 -3.54 -7.06
CA GLU A 149 -1.20 -3.61 -8.52
C GLU A 149 -0.91 -2.25 -9.20
N ASP A 150 -0.62 -1.22 -8.41
CA ASP A 150 -0.31 0.12 -8.90
C ASP A 150 0.92 0.67 -8.16
N SER A 151 1.84 1.28 -8.89
CA SER A 151 3.09 1.85 -8.35
C SER A 151 2.86 2.90 -7.26
N ARG A 152 1.70 3.58 -7.26
CA ARG A 152 1.29 4.52 -6.21
C ARG A 152 1.19 3.85 -4.84
N GLY A 153 0.87 2.55 -4.80
CA GLY A 153 0.82 1.77 -3.57
C GLY A 153 2.16 1.70 -2.83
N PHE A 154 3.27 1.95 -3.52
CA PHE A 154 4.60 1.95 -2.91
C PHE A 154 5.11 3.36 -2.55
N SER A 155 4.34 4.42 -2.83
CA SER A 155 4.80 5.81 -2.75
C SER A 155 5.25 6.26 -1.35
N MET A 156 4.74 5.63 -0.28
CA MET A 156 5.18 5.95 1.08
C MET A 156 6.54 5.32 1.44
N PHE A 157 6.99 4.30 0.73
CA PHE A 157 8.21 3.58 1.06
C PHE A 157 9.47 4.28 0.53
N ASN A 158 10.50 4.31 1.37
CA ASN A 158 11.84 4.70 0.98
C ASN A 158 12.59 3.52 0.37
N VAL A 159 12.26 2.30 0.84
CA VAL A 159 12.83 1.05 0.35
C VAL A 159 11.79 -0.05 0.41
N LEU A 160 11.79 -0.92 -0.59
CA LEU A 160 11.05 -2.19 -0.60
C LEU A 160 12.04 -3.33 -0.44
N LEU A 161 11.81 -4.17 0.55
CA LEU A 161 12.62 -5.35 0.86
C LEU A 161 11.82 -6.60 0.48
N ILE A 162 12.34 -7.42 -0.42
CA ILE A 162 11.77 -8.73 -0.75
C ILE A 162 12.75 -9.80 -0.26
N ASN A 163 12.32 -10.61 0.70
CA ASN A 163 13.19 -11.60 1.33
C ASN A 163 12.60 -13.00 1.30
N GLY A 164 13.17 -13.86 0.45
CA GLY A 164 12.80 -15.27 0.35
C GLY A 164 11.34 -15.52 -0.08
N TYR A 165 10.64 -14.51 -0.59
CA TYR A 165 9.27 -14.64 -1.08
C TYR A 165 9.25 -15.29 -2.47
N ASP A 166 8.26 -16.15 -2.71
CA ASP A 166 8.03 -16.74 -4.03
C ASP A 166 7.27 -15.77 -4.94
N CYS A 167 8.02 -14.89 -5.61
CA CYS A 167 7.43 -13.85 -6.48
C CYS A 167 6.70 -14.40 -7.71
N ARG A 168 6.79 -15.71 -8.01
CA ARG A 168 5.98 -16.36 -9.05
C ARG A 168 4.49 -16.43 -8.69
N THR A 169 4.16 -16.23 -7.40
CA THR A 169 2.76 -16.12 -6.93
C THR A 169 2.14 -14.76 -7.19
N LEU A 170 2.97 -13.74 -7.45
CA LEU A 170 2.50 -12.43 -7.86
C LEU A 170 2.10 -12.44 -9.33
N ASN A 171 1.04 -11.70 -9.65
CA ASN A 171 0.63 -11.53 -11.05
C ASN A 171 1.52 -10.50 -11.77
N ASP A 172 1.42 -10.45 -13.10
CA ASP A 172 2.27 -9.57 -13.92
C ASP A 172 2.03 -8.08 -13.63
N VAL A 173 0.80 -7.69 -13.25
CA VAL A 173 0.46 -6.31 -12.90
C VAL A 173 1.15 -5.89 -11.61
N GLN A 174 1.20 -6.77 -10.60
CA GLN A 174 1.91 -6.52 -9.35
C GLN A 174 3.42 -6.35 -9.56
N LYS A 175 4.01 -7.20 -10.41
CA LYS A 175 5.44 -7.09 -10.76
C LYS A 175 5.74 -5.79 -11.50
N GLU A 176 4.91 -5.45 -12.49
CA GLU A 176 5.03 -4.19 -13.24
C GLU A 176 4.89 -2.97 -12.34
N ALA A 177 4.00 -3.00 -11.34
CA ALA A 177 3.84 -1.92 -10.38
C ALA A 177 5.13 -1.65 -9.58
N VAL A 178 5.85 -2.71 -9.16
CA VAL A 178 7.15 -2.57 -8.48
C VAL A 178 8.19 -2.00 -9.44
N LEU A 179 8.30 -2.53 -10.65
CA LEU A 179 9.29 -2.06 -11.62
C LEU A 179 9.06 -0.59 -11.99
N THR A 180 7.81 -0.21 -12.23
CA THR A 180 7.43 1.19 -12.47
C THR A 180 7.79 2.09 -11.28
N TRP A 181 7.60 1.62 -10.05
CA TRP A 181 8.00 2.39 -8.86
C TRP A 181 9.52 2.54 -8.77
N VAL A 182 10.29 1.50 -9.09
CA VAL A 182 11.77 1.57 -9.14
C VAL A 182 12.24 2.53 -10.23
N GLU A 183 11.66 2.49 -11.42
CA GLU A 183 11.96 3.41 -12.53
C GLU A 183 11.71 4.87 -12.15
N ASN A 184 10.72 5.12 -11.28
CA ASN A 184 10.41 6.43 -10.74
C ASN A 184 11.27 6.81 -9.50
N GLY A 185 12.34 6.07 -9.22
CA GLY A 185 13.32 6.39 -8.18
C GLY A 185 13.15 5.62 -6.87
N GLY A 186 12.26 4.63 -6.81
CA GLY A 186 12.13 3.71 -5.69
C GLY A 186 13.38 2.83 -5.52
N THR A 187 13.64 2.38 -4.30
CA THR A 187 14.76 1.49 -3.99
C THR A 187 14.26 0.09 -3.65
N LEU A 188 14.62 -0.89 -4.47
CA LEU A 188 14.30 -2.30 -4.25
C LEU A 188 15.53 -3.06 -3.77
N LEU A 189 15.43 -3.76 -2.64
CA LEU A 189 16.43 -4.69 -2.13
C LEU A 189 15.87 -6.12 -2.15
N ILE A 190 16.60 -7.03 -2.76
CA ILE A 190 16.19 -8.43 -2.91
C ILE A 190 17.15 -9.34 -2.15
N GLY A 191 16.61 -10.05 -1.16
CA GLY A 191 17.33 -11.10 -0.47
C GLY A 191 17.29 -12.41 -1.26
N THR A 192 18.41 -12.83 -1.79
CA THR A 192 18.51 -13.95 -2.76
C THR A 192 18.91 -15.29 -2.13
N GLY A 193 18.72 -15.55 -0.88
CA GLY A 193 19.09 -16.79 -0.19
C GLY A 193 18.91 -18.10 -1.00
N ARG A 194 18.38 -19.16 -0.38
CA ARG A 194 18.18 -20.47 -1.05
C ARG A 194 17.15 -20.44 -2.18
N ASP A 195 16.18 -19.50 -2.09
CA ASP A 195 15.06 -19.36 -3.04
C ASP A 195 15.31 -18.25 -4.07
N ARG A 196 16.57 -18.00 -4.42
CA ARG A 196 16.99 -16.94 -5.33
C ARG A 196 16.11 -16.83 -6.58
N ASP A 197 15.94 -17.92 -7.32
CA ASP A 197 15.24 -17.90 -8.61
C ASP A 197 13.76 -17.56 -8.45
N LYS A 198 13.15 -17.95 -7.33
CA LYS A 198 11.77 -17.59 -7.00
C LYS A 198 11.63 -16.11 -6.65
N THR A 199 12.58 -15.59 -5.88
CA THR A 199 12.55 -14.19 -5.42
C THR A 199 12.91 -13.24 -6.55
N LEU A 200 13.86 -13.60 -7.43
CA LEU A 200 14.23 -12.79 -8.59
C LEU A 200 13.16 -12.72 -9.68
N ASP A 201 12.17 -13.60 -9.65
CA ASP A 201 11.05 -13.57 -10.58
C ASP A 201 10.25 -12.25 -10.54
N ILE A 202 10.43 -11.43 -9.49
CA ILE A 202 9.89 -10.06 -9.42
C ILE A 202 10.41 -9.17 -10.55
N LEU A 203 11.59 -9.46 -11.08
CA LEU A 203 12.23 -8.67 -12.12
C LEU A 203 11.74 -9.06 -13.53
N GLY A 204 11.03 -10.19 -13.67
CA GLY A 204 10.56 -10.68 -14.95
C GLY A 204 11.69 -10.75 -15.98
N GLU A 205 11.45 -10.23 -17.19
CA GLU A 205 12.45 -10.16 -18.27
C GLU A 205 13.57 -9.12 -18.01
N ALA A 206 13.36 -8.23 -17.05
CA ALA A 206 14.34 -7.21 -16.67
C ALA A 206 15.45 -7.75 -15.74
N GLU A 207 15.57 -9.08 -15.60
CA GLU A 207 16.59 -9.69 -14.73
C GLU A 207 17.99 -9.17 -15.10
N PRO A 208 18.65 -8.44 -14.20
CA PRO A 208 19.97 -7.92 -14.49
C PRO A 208 20.94 -9.11 -14.67
N LYS A 209 21.79 -9.05 -15.68
CA LYS A 209 22.91 -10.00 -15.85
C LYS A 209 23.89 -9.79 -14.70
N VAL A 210 23.59 -10.35 -13.54
CA VAL A 210 24.45 -10.27 -12.36
C VAL A 210 25.61 -11.21 -12.54
N SER A 211 26.81 -10.69 -12.76
CA SER A 211 28.03 -11.47 -12.53
C SER A 211 28.20 -11.63 -11.02
N LEU A 212 27.99 -12.84 -10.51
CA LEU A 212 28.40 -13.18 -9.16
C LEU A 212 29.92 -13.02 -9.09
N ARG A 213 30.40 -12.05 -8.33
CA ARG A 213 31.79 -12.07 -7.90
C ARG A 213 31.92 -13.17 -6.85
N ASP A 214 32.81 -14.11 -7.09
CA ASP A 214 33.18 -15.09 -6.07
C ASP A 214 33.51 -14.34 -4.77
N PRO A 215 33.09 -14.82 -3.61
CA PRO A 215 33.42 -14.19 -2.35
C PRO A 215 34.93 -14.13 -2.20
N PRO A 216 35.48 -12.98 -1.74
CA PRO A 216 36.94 -12.79 -1.68
C PRO A 216 37.66 -13.63 -0.61
N PHE A 217 36.97 -14.57 0.04
CA PHE A 217 37.48 -15.41 1.10
C PHE A 217 37.24 -16.89 0.81
N SER A 218 38.17 -17.50 0.11
CA SER A 218 38.45 -18.94 0.25
C SER A 218 39.27 -19.12 1.53
N THR A 219 38.65 -19.54 2.62
CA THR A 219 39.35 -20.07 3.78
C THR A 219 39.99 -21.41 3.40
N HIS A 220 41.27 -21.46 3.33
CA HIS A 220 42.08 -22.70 3.40
C HIS A 220 42.11 -23.19 4.84
#